data_df1a0616272de3330fef16652ccce3c2
#
_entry.id   df1a0616272de3330fef16652ccce3c2
#
_cell.length_a   1.000
_cell.length_b   1.000
_cell.length_c   1.000
_cell.angle_alpha   90.00
_cell.angle_beta   90.00
_cell.angle_gamma   90.00
#
_symmetry.space_group_name_H-M   'P 1'
#
loop_
_entity.id
_entity.type
_entity.pdbx_description
1 polymer ?
#
loop_
_entity_poly.entity_id
_entity_poly.type
_entity_poly.pdbx_seq_one_letter_code
_entity_poly.pdbx_strand_id
1 'polypeptide(L)'
;MSTIKEYLSELSGRRVTVIGMGVSNIPLIKLLLRAGVEVTVRDRSSRERLAGQAQELESLGARLILGEDYLKDLPEELIFRTPGLRPDNPELLDAVQRGAALSSEMEVFFQTCPGRLIGVTGSDGKTTTTTIIAEFLKEAGKNVYVGGNIGRPLLADVADMVEEDY
;
A
#
# COMPACT_ATOMS: atom_id res chain seq x y z
N MET A 1 9.12 10.72 13.24
CA MET A 1 8.34 9.84 12.35
C MET A 1 6.93 9.78 12.87
N SER A 2 5.94 9.86 12.00
CA SER A 2 4.53 9.69 12.38
C SER A 2 4.27 8.20 12.59
N THR A 3 3.52 7.81 13.59
CA THR A 3 3.08 6.43 13.74
C THR A 3 1.99 6.11 12.72
N ILE A 4 1.76 4.83 12.41
CA ILE A 4 0.66 4.44 11.51
C ILE A 4 -0.69 4.94 12.03
N LYS A 5 -0.90 5.01 13.35
CA LYS A 5 -2.13 5.52 13.95
C LYS A 5 -2.31 7.03 13.70
N GLU A 6 -1.26 7.82 13.85
CA GLU A 6 -1.27 9.25 13.56
C GLU A 6 -1.54 9.50 12.07
N TYR A 7 -0.82 8.80 11.19
CA TYR A 7 -1.02 8.88 9.74
C TYR A 7 -2.48 8.58 9.34
N LEU A 8 -3.05 7.50 9.86
CA LEU A 8 -4.44 7.15 9.57
C LEU A 8 -5.43 8.16 10.17
N SER A 9 -5.15 8.71 11.34
CA SER A 9 -5.98 9.74 11.97
C SER A 9 -6.04 11.03 11.13
N GLU A 10 -4.94 11.43 10.50
CA GLU A 10 -4.89 12.59 9.59
C GLU A 10 -5.73 12.40 8.32
N LEU A 11 -5.97 11.15 7.93
CA LEU A 11 -6.81 10.81 6.78
C LEU A 11 -8.29 10.58 7.13
N SER A 12 -8.65 10.50 8.41
CA SER A 12 -10.03 10.26 8.83
C SER A 12 -10.97 11.33 8.28
N GLY A 13 -12.10 10.89 7.70
CA GLY A 13 -13.07 11.77 7.05
C GLY A 13 -12.64 12.32 5.69
N ARG A 14 -11.44 11.98 5.20
CA ARG A 14 -10.99 12.32 3.83
C ARG A 14 -11.43 11.24 2.84
N ARG A 15 -11.54 11.65 1.59
CA ARG A 15 -11.76 10.72 0.47
C ARG A 15 -10.43 10.34 -0.15
N VAL A 16 -10.23 9.06 -0.37
CA VAL A 16 -9.02 8.53 -1.02
C VAL A 16 -9.36 7.50 -2.07
N THR A 17 -8.53 7.39 -3.08
CA THR A 17 -8.58 6.30 -4.06
C THR A 17 -7.40 5.35 -3.84
N VAL A 18 -7.67 4.05 -3.88
CA VAL A 18 -6.64 3.01 -3.96
C VAL A 18 -6.77 2.28 -5.30
N ILE A 19 -5.74 2.35 -6.12
CA ILE A 19 -5.71 1.72 -7.44
C ILE A 19 -5.00 0.38 -7.35
N GLY A 20 -5.74 -0.69 -7.68
CA GLY A 20 -5.31 -2.08 -7.64
C GLY A 20 -5.72 -2.82 -6.36
N MET A 21 -6.34 -3.99 -6.54
CA MET A 21 -6.73 -4.92 -5.48
C MET A 21 -5.70 -6.06 -5.33
N GLY A 22 -4.42 -5.75 -5.58
CA GLY A 22 -3.33 -6.70 -5.40
C GLY A 22 -2.97 -6.94 -3.92
N VAL A 23 -2.14 -7.96 -3.70
CA VAL A 23 -1.71 -8.42 -2.37
C VAL A 23 -1.20 -7.27 -1.50
N SER A 24 -0.43 -6.34 -2.06
CA SER A 24 0.13 -5.21 -1.30
C SER A 24 -0.91 -4.20 -0.83
N ASN A 25 -1.93 -3.92 -1.66
CA ASN A 25 -2.90 -2.88 -1.35
C ASN A 25 -4.04 -3.33 -0.43
N ILE A 26 -4.35 -4.62 -0.35
CA ILE A 26 -5.42 -5.12 0.52
C ILE A 26 -5.23 -4.73 1.99
N PRO A 27 -4.04 -4.88 2.60
CA PRO A 27 -3.80 -4.42 3.96
C PRO A 27 -4.01 -2.91 4.13
N LEU A 28 -3.51 -2.09 3.19
CA LEU A 28 -3.71 -0.64 3.20
C LEU A 28 -5.19 -0.28 3.15
N ILE A 29 -5.96 -0.86 2.21
CA ILE A 29 -7.40 -0.61 2.09
C ILE A 29 -8.12 -0.92 3.41
N LYS A 30 -7.82 -2.08 4.03
CA LYS A 30 -8.43 -2.48 5.30
C LYS A 30 -8.07 -1.54 6.45
N LEU A 31 -6.82 -1.06 6.51
CA LEU A 31 -6.38 -0.08 7.51
C LEU A 31 -7.12 1.25 7.36
N LEU A 32 -7.22 1.77 6.13
CA LEU A 32 -7.92 3.02 5.82
C LEU A 32 -9.41 2.93 6.20
N LEU A 33 -10.10 1.86 5.80
CA LEU A 33 -11.52 1.65 6.12
C LEU A 33 -11.78 1.58 7.62
N ARG A 34 -10.93 0.84 8.37
CA ARG A 34 -11.03 0.75 9.84
C ARG A 34 -10.79 2.08 10.54
N ALA A 35 -10.02 2.96 9.92
CA ALA A 35 -9.76 4.32 10.42
C ALA A 35 -10.86 5.34 10.05
N GLY A 36 -11.94 4.91 9.39
CA GLY A 36 -13.03 5.78 8.99
C GLY A 36 -12.74 6.65 7.78
N VAL A 37 -11.78 6.26 6.95
CA VAL A 37 -11.47 6.93 5.68
C VAL A 37 -12.47 6.49 4.62
N GLU A 38 -12.96 7.41 3.80
CA GLU A 38 -13.83 7.10 2.65
C GLU A 38 -12.98 6.56 1.49
N VAL A 39 -12.99 5.24 1.29
CA VAL A 39 -12.11 4.58 0.31
C VAL A 39 -12.87 4.20 -0.95
N THR A 40 -12.41 4.73 -2.10
CA THR A 40 -12.78 4.21 -3.42
C THR A 40 -11.65 3.30 -3.94
N VAL A 41 -11.95 2.03 -4.13
CA VAL A 41 -11.01 1.06 -4.68
C VAL A 41 -11.27 0.88 -6.17
N ARG A 42 -10.22 0.98 -6.98
CA ARG A 42 -10.29 0.90 -8.43
C ARG A 42 -9.40 -0.21 -8.95
N ASP A 43 -9.92 -1.09 -9.81
CA ASP A 43 -9.13 -2.16 -10.42
C ASP A 43 -9.60 -2.44 -11.86
N ARG A 44 -8.65 -2.73 -12.75
CA ARG A 44 -8.94 -3.09 -14.14
C ARG A 44 -9.67 -4.42 -14.30
N SER A 45 -9.58 -5.29 -13.32
CA SER A 45 -10.22 -6.61 -13.35
C SER A 45 -11.74 -6.46 -13.20
N SER A 46 -12.47 -7.38 -13.81
CA SER A 46 -13.92 -7.41 -13.65
C SER A 46 -14.34 -7.90 -12.28
N ARG A 47 -15.58 -7.60 -11.90
CA ARG A 47 -16.16 -8.03 -10.61
C ARG A 47 -16.16 -9.55 -10.46
N GLU A 48 -16.36 -10.30 -11.53
CA GLU A 48 -16.38 -11.76 -11.50
C GLU A 48 -15.02 -12.33 -11.11
N ARG A 49 -13.93 -11.73 -11.60
CA ARG A 49 -12.55 -12.16 -11.25
C ARG A 49 -12.18 -11.85 -9.81
N LEU A 50 -12.76 -10.81 -9.24
CA LEU A 50 -12.46 -10.33 -7.89
C LEU A 50 -13.56 -10.66 -6.88
N ALA A 51 -14.53 -11.51 -7.22
CA ALA A 51 -15.80 -11.69 -6.51
C ALA A 51 -15.66 -11.76 -4.97
N GLY A 52 -14.82 -12.63 -4.44
CA GLY A 52 -14.65 -12.77 -2.99
C GLY A 52 -14.02 -11.54 -2.34
N GLN A 53 -12.97 -10.98 -2.96
CA GLN A 53 -12.29 -9.79 -2.45
C GLN A 53 -13.18 -8.55 -2.57
N ALA A 54 -13.91 -8.42 -3.68
CA ALA A 54 -14.84 -7.32 -3.89
C ALA A 54 -15.94 -7.30 -2.83
N GLN A 55 -16.56 -8.46 -2.57
CA GLN A 55 -17.60 -8.59 -1.54
C GLN A 55 -17.06 -8.27 -0.14
N GLU A 56 -15.87 -8.74 0.20
CA GLU A 56 -15.23 -8.44 1.49
C GLU A 56 -15.01 -6.93 1.66
N LEU A 57 -14.41 -6.25 0.68
CA LEU A 57 -14.11 -4.83 0.79
C LEU A 57 -15.37 -3.96 0.81
N GLU A 58 -16.40 -4.31 0.04
CA GLU A 58 -17.70 -3.63 0.10
C GLU A 58 -18.38 -3.80 1.46
N SER A 59 -18.29 -4.99 2.07
CA SER A 59 -18.83 -5.21 3.42
C SER A 59 -18.14 -4.37 4.49
N LEU A 60 -16.89 -3.96 4.24
CA LEU A 60 -16.13 -3.04 5.09
C LEU A 60 -16.38 -1.56 4.77
N GLY A 61 -17.20 -1.26 3.76
CA GLY A 61 -17.58 0.10 3.38
C GLY A 61 -16.82 0.70 2.20
N ALA A 62 -16.01 -0.08 1.47
CA ALA A 62 -15.34 0.41 0.27
C ALA A 62 -16.32 0.63 -0.89
N ARG A 63 -16.14 1.72 -1.65
CA ARG A 63 -16.73 1.89 -2.96
C ARG A 63 -15.84 1.25 -4.02
N LEU A 64 -16.38 0.45 -4.93
CA LEU A 64 -15.60 -0.20 -5.99
C LEU A 64 -15.91 0.39 -7.38
N ILE A 65 -14.86 0.62 -8.17
CA ILE A 65 -14.92 0.95 -9.60
C ILE A 65 -14.03 -0.05 -10.33
N LEU A 66 -14.63 -1.00 -11.03
CA LEU A 66 -13.95 -2.15 -11.62
C LEU A 66 -14.12 -2.16 -13.15
N GLY A 67 -13.16 -2.79 -13.85
CA GLY A 67 -13.21 -2.97 -15.29
C GLY A 67 -12.44 -1.90 -16.07
N GLU A 68 -12.71 -1.75 -17.35
CA GLU A 68 -11.90 -0.96 -18.29
C GLU A 68 -11.82 0.54 -17.93
N ASP A 69 -12.87 1.09 -17.36
CA ASP A 69 -13.00 2.51 -17.04
C ASP A 69 -12.48 2.87 -15.62
N TYR A 70 -11.73 1.98 -14.98
CA TYR A 70 -11.32 2.12 -13.58
C TYR A 70 -10.46 3.37 -13.28
N LEU A 71 -9.82 3.97 -14.28
CA LEU A 71 -9.03 5.20 -14.12
C LEU A 71 -9.77 6.47 -14.54
N LYS A 72 -10.97 6.36 -15.12
CA LYS A 72 -11.74 7.54 -15.52
C LYS A 72 -12.15 8.37 -14.31
N ASP A 73 -12.11 9.67 -14.46
CA ASP A 73 -12.60 10.64 -13.46
C ASP A 73 -12.02 10.35 -12.06
N LEU A 74 -10.72 10.57 -11.90
CA LEU A 74 -10.03 10.49 -10.60
C LEU A 74 -10.19 11.82 -9.85
N PRO A 75 -11.25 12.03 -9.03
CA PRO A 75 -11.53 13.32 -8.39
C PRO A 75 -10.89 13.49 -7.02
N GLU A 76 -10.26 12.46 -6.51
CA GLU A 76 -9.81 12.34 -5.13
C GLU A 76 -8.51 13.13 -4.89
N GLU A 77 -8.37 13.63 -3.66
CA GLU A 77 -7.20 14.40 -3.25
C GLU A 77 -5.95 13.53 -3.06
N LEU A 78 -6.10 12.28 -2.60
CA LEU A 78 -5.02 11.33 -2.37
C LEU A 78 -5.28 10.02 -3.11
N ILE A 79 -4.32 9.62 -3.93
CA ILE A 79 -4.38 8.41 -4.75
C ILE A 79 -3.22 7.48 -4.39
N PHE A 80 -3.53 6.30 -3.86
CA PHE A 80 -2.56 5.22 -3.68
C PHE A 80 -2.51 4.35 -4.93
N ARG A 81 -1.37 4.35 -5.60
CA ARG A 81 -1.21 3.54 -6.82
C ARG A 81 -0.52 2.21 -6.56
N THR A 82 -0.88 1.19 -7.33
CA THR A 82 -0.11 -0.05 -7.37
C THR A 82 1.23 0.15 -8.11
N PRO A 83 2.30 -0.57 -7.74
CA PRO A 83 3.59 -0.49 -8.44
C PRO A 83 3.51 -0.76 -9.96
N GLY A 84 2.57 -1.60 -10.39
CA GLY A 84 2.35 -1.91 -11.81
C GLY A 84 1.74 -0.79 -12.65
N LEU A 85 1.15 0.22 -12.02
CA LEU A 85 0.63 1.39 -12.72
C LEU A 85 1.72 2.46 -12.79
N ARG A 86 2.15 2.79 -14.00
CA ARG A 86 3.21 3.78 -14.22
C ARG A 86 2.77 5.18 -13.75
N PRO A 87 3.68 5.97 -13.13
CA PRO A 87 3.34 7.32 -12.66
C PRO A 87 3.09 8.32 -13.81
N ASP A 88 3.54 8.01 -15.02
CA ASP A 88 3.34 8.81 -16.23
C ASP A 88 2.04 8.44 -16.99
N ASN A 89 1.15 7.64 -16.38
CA ASN A 89 -0.16 7.37 -16.93
C ASN A 89 -0.97 8.67 -17.11
N PRO A 90 -1.61 8.92 -18.27
CA PRO A 90 -2.28 10.18 -18.55
C PRO A 90 -3.36 10.56 -17.52
N GLU A 91 -4.17 9.61 -17.07
CA GLU A 91 -5.24 9.85 -16.09
C GLU A 91 -4.68 10.23 -14.72
N LEU A 92 -3.53 9.65 -14.32
CA LEU A 92 -2.84 10.05 -13.10
C LEU A 92 -2.22 11.45 -13.22
N LEU A 93 -1.59 11.76 -14.35
CA LEU A 93 -1.02 13.07 -14.60
C LEU A 93 -2.09 14.16 -14.58
N ASP A 94 -3.24 13.92 -15.19
CA ASP A 94 -4.36 14.84 -15.16
C ASP A 94 -4.89 15.05 -13.74
N ALA A 95 -5.04 13.98 -12.96
CA ALA A 95 -5.43 14.08 -11.56
C ALA A 95 -4.42 14.91 -10.73
N VAL A 96 -3.12 14.70 -10.92
CA VAL A 96 -2.06 15.48 -10.27
C VAL A 96 -2.11 16.95 -10.66
N GLN A 97 -2.35 17.26 -11.94
CA GLN A 97 -2.52 18.64 -12.39
C GLN A 97 -3.73 19.32 -11.73
N ARG A 98 -4.76 18.58 -11.37
CA ARG A 98 -5.92 19.08 -10.61
C ARG A 98 -5.67 19.17 -9.10
N GLY A 99 -4.49 18.75 -8.63
CA GLY A 99 -4.08 18.86 -7.23
C GLY A 99 -4.10 17.54 -6.44
N ALA A 100 -4.30 16.39 -7.09
CA ALA A 100 -4.21 15.11 -6.41
C ALA A 100 -2.77 14.80 -5.99
N ALA A 101 -2.60 14.25 -4.79
CA ALA A 101 -1.34 13.69 -4.32
C ALA A 101 -1.27 12.20 -4.67
N LEU A 102 -0.10 11.75 -5.15
CA LEU A 102 0.15 10.33 -5.37
C LEU A 102 0.95 9.76 -4.21
N SER A 103 0.60 8.54 -3.81
CA SER A 103 1.33 7.74 -2.84
C SER A 103 1.25 6.24 -3.20
N SER A 104 1.84 5.42 -2.35
CA SER A 104 1.80 3.96 -2.45
C SER A 104 1.80 3.32 -1.06
N GLU A 105 1.42 2.06 -0.99
CA GLU A 105 1.51 1.28 0.26
C GLU A 105 2.91 1.31 0.86
N MET A 106 3.93 1.19 0.02
CA MET A 106 5.34 1.20 0.45
C MET A 106 5.77 2.58 0.99
N GLU A 107 5.27 3.68 0.41
CA GLU A 107 5.54 5.03 0.95
C GLU A 107 4.91 5.22 2.32
N VAL A 108 3.68 4.73 2.53
CA VAL A 108 3.07 4.73 3.86
C VAL A 108 3.91 3.93 4.84
N PHE A 109 4.37 2.73 4.44
CA PHE A 109 5.25 1.92 5.27
C PHE A 109 6.53 2.67 5.65
N PHE A 110 7.23 3.29 4.69
CA PHE A 110 8.45 4.05 4.98
C PHE A 110 8.23 5.26 5.90
N GLN A 111 7.07 5.89 5.82
CA GLN A 111 6.73 7.03 6.66
C GLN A 111 6.38 6.64 8.10
N THR A 112 5.88 5.42 8.30
CA THR A 112 5.27 5.00 9.57
C THR A 112 5.99 3.85 10.28
N CYS A 113 6.97 3.22 9.62
CA CYS A 113 7.75 2.14 10.21
C CYS A 113 8.69 2.67 11.30
N PRO A 114 8.56 2.23 12.56
CA PRO A 114 9.45 2.66 13.63
C PRO A 114 10.83 1.97 13.55
N GLY A 115 10.90 0.79 12.92
CA GLY A 115 12.11 -0.03 12.86
C GLY A 115 13.18 0.49 11.89
N ARG A 116 14.29 -0.18 11.85
CA ARG A 116 15.42 0.14 10.98
C ARG A 116 15.23 -0.47 9.59
N LEU A 117 15.27 0.36 8.56
CA LEU A 117 15.00 -0.03 7.20
C LEU A 117 16.31 -0.34 6.44
N ILE A 118 16.37 -1.50 5.82
CA ILE A 118 17.45 -1.90 4.91
C ILE A 118 16.85 -2.13 3.53
N GLY A 119 17.08 -1.21 2.59
CA GLY A 119 16.61 -1.30 1.21
C GLY A 119 17.64 -1.97 0.31
N VAL A 120 17.23 -3.02 -0.41
CA VAL A 120 18.07 -3.70 -1.41
C VAL A 120 17.49 -3.47 -2.80
N THR A 121 18.25 -2.82 -3.68
CA THR A 121 17.89 -2.55 -5.06
C THR A 121 18.96 -3.06 -6.02
N GLY A 122 18.62 -3.22 -7.29
CA GLY A 122 19.54 -3.69 -8.33
C GLY A 122 18.82 -4.50 -9.41
N SER A 123 19.51 -4.80 -10.51
CA SER A 123 18.98 -5.65 -11.59
C SER A 123 18.90 -7.11 -11.13
N ASP A 124 19.99 -7.64 -10.59
CA ASP A 124 20.13 -9.03 -10.16
C ASP A 124 20.53 -9.14 -8.68
N GLY A 125 20.35 -10.32 -8.11
CA GLY A 125 20.79 -10.66 -6.76
C GLY A 125 20.00 -10.09 -5.61
N LYS A 126 18.99 -9.24 -5.84
CA LYS A 126 18.19 -8.60 -4.78
C LYS A 126 17.64 -9.60 -3.75
N THR A 127 16.96 -10.63 -4.23
CA THR A 127 16.33 -11.64 -3.37
C THR A 127 17.38 -12.37 -2.53
N THR A 128 18.47 -12.82 -3.14
CA THR A 128 19.56 -13.50 -2.43
C THR A 128 20.20 -12.62 -1.36
N THR A 129 20.52 -11.38 -1.72
CA THR A 129 21.11 -10.42 -0.79
C THR A 129 20.18 -10.11 0.37
N THR A 130 18.88 -9.87 0.11
CA THR A 130 17.88 -9.63 1.15
C THR A 130 17.78 -10.83 2.10
N THR A 131 17.74 -12.05 1.55
CA THR A 131 17.67 -13.27 2.36
C THR A 131 18.90 -13.43 3.25
N ILE A 132 20.11 -13.24 2.71
CA ILE A 132 21.36 -13.34 3.46
C ILE A 132 21.40 -12.29 4.60
N ILE A 133 21.05 -11.04 4.32
CA ILE A 133 20.99 -9.99 5.36
C ILE A 133 20.01 -10.38 6.46
N ALA A 134 18.82 -10.85 6.09
CA ALA A 134 17.78 -11.24 7.03
C ALA A 134 18.27 -12.41 7.94
N GLU A 135 18.92 -13.41 7.37
CA GLU A 135 19.44 -14.54 8.15
C GLU A 135 20.56 -14.10 9.10
N PHE A 136 21.49 -13.24 8.68
CA PHE A 136 22.52 -12.73 9.57
C PHE A 136 21.95 -11.92 10.74
N LEU A 137 20.92 -11.10 10.50
CA LEU A 137 20.27 -10.35 11.55
C LEU A 137 19.51 -11.27 12.53
N LYS A 138 18.83 -12.28 12.05
CA LYS A 138 18.15 -13.30 12.88
C LYS A 138 19.16 -14.05 13.76
N GLU A 139 20.28 -14.52 13.18
CA GLU A 139 21.37 -15.18 13.92
C GLU A 139 21.97 -14.26 14.99
N ALA A 140 21.98 -12.94 14.75
CA ALA A 140 22.36 -11.94 15.72
C ALA A 140 21.27 -11.62 16.76
N GLY A 141 20.18 -12.40 16.80
CA GLY A 141 19.08 -12.26 17.76
C GLY A 141 18.17 -11.07 17.50
N LYS A 142 18.12 -10.55 16.25
CA LYS A 142 17.23 -9.45 15.89
C LYS A 142 15.89 -9.95 15.39
N ASN A 143 14.84 -9.19 15.67
CA ASN A 143 13.54 -9.40 15.05
C ASN A 143 13.56 -8.79 13.64
N VAL A 144 13.20 -9.57 12.62
CA VAL A 144 13.40 -9.19 11.21
C VAL A 144 12.12 -9.40 10.40
N TYR A 145 11.68 -8.34 9.73
CA TYR A 145 10.57 -8.35 8.81
C TYR A 145 11.09 -8.24 7.37
N VAL A 146 10.70 -9.15 6.50
CA VAL A 146 11.11 -9.15 5.09
C VAL A 146 9.91 -8.97 4.18
N GLY A 147 9.97 -7.97 3.31
CA GLY A 147 8.89 -7.69 2.36
C GLY A 147 9.36 -6.93 1.13
N GLY A 148 8.42 -6.58 0.26
CA GLY A 148 8.67 -5.98 -1.04
C GLY A 148 8.23 -6.90 -2.17
N ASN A 149 9.09 -7.15 -3.18
CA ASN A 149 8.79 -8.11 -4.25
C ASN A 149 8.86 -9.58 -3.79
N ILE A 150 9.33 -9.83 -2.58
CA ILE A 150 9.36 -11.12 -1.91
C ILE A 150 8.74 -10.98 -0.52
N GLY A 151 8.25 -12.08 0.03
CA GLY A 151 7.60 -12.07 1.33
C GLY A 151 6.17 -11.58 1.29
N ARG A 152 5.76 -10.87 2.33
CA ARG A 152 4.40 -10.34 2.50
C ARG A 152 4.40 -8.81 2.55
N PRO A 153 3.23 -8.16 2.37
CA PRO A 153 3.12 -6.72 2.56
C PRO A 153 3.49 -6.34 4.00
N LEU A 154 4.50 -5.48 4.15
CA LEU A 154 5.02 -5.09 5.47
C LEU A 154 4.10 -4.15 6.24
N LEU A 155 3.25 -3.41 5.54
CA LEU A 155 2.32 -2.48 6.17
C LEU A 155 1.33 -3.18 7.12
N ALA A 156 1.04 -4.47 6.87
CA ALA A 156 0.18 -5.25 7.76
C ALA A 156 0.76 -5.42 9.18
N ASP A 157 2.09 -5.41 9.29
CA ASP A 157 2.82 -5.67 10.53
C ASP A 157 3.32 -4.39 11.21
N VAL A 158 3.22 -3.23 10.54
CA VAL A 158 3.86 -1.97 11.00
C VAL A 158 3.42 -1.54 12.40
N ALA A 159 2.20 -1.91 12.82
CA ALA A 159 1.68 -1.58 14.15
C ALA A 159 2.34 -2.39 15.28
N ASP A 160 2.95 -3.53 14.95
CA ASP A 160 3.62 -4.44 15.89
C ASP A 160 5.14 -4.25 15.91
N MET A 161 5.67 -3.42 15.00
CA MET A 161 7.10 -3.13 14.89
C MET A 161 7.56 -2.12 15.95
N VAL A 162 8.80 -2.27 16.40
CA VAL A 162 9.48 -1.37 17.35
C VAL A 162 10.82 -0.86 16.78
N GLU A 163 11.43 0.14 17.42
CA GLU A 163 12.67 0.80 16.93
C GLU A 163 13.88 -0.15 16.80
N GLU A 164 13.89 -1.24 17.56
CA GLU A 164 14.97 -2.24 17.55
C GLU A 164 14.83 -3.29 16.44
N ASP A 165 13.67 -3.33 15.76
CA ASP A 165 13.37 -4.26 14.67
C ASP A 165 14.05 -3.84 13.35
N TYR A 166 14.15 -4.81 12.43
CA TYR A 166 14.74 -4.63 11.11
C TYR A 166 13.80 -5.08 10.00
#